data_9313a257471dd2d303b2feea6f56fba8
#
_entry.id   9313a257471dd2d303b2feea6f56fba8
#
_cell.length_a   1.000
_cell.length_b   1.000
_cell.length_c   1.000
_cell.angle_alpha   90.00
_cell.angle_beta   90.00
_cell.angle_gamma   90.00
#
_symmetry.space_group_name_H-M   'P 1'
#
loop_
_entity.id
_entity.type
_entity.pdbx_description
1 polymer ?
#
loop_
_entity_poly.entity_id
_entity_poly.type
_entity_poly.pdbx_seq_one_letter_code
_entity_poly.pdbx_strand_id
1 'polypeptide(L)'
;IQDYDFRKNLYFFIHEWFRNGSSDTVDETGFTLSIPSYYPLVNGLHPIGNVVVRNFELYKIDASNNPQADPGTAYIDPNDIDLYPDKSKEGAFIRLERGSDYTINEDLGFIRMQNSLQNEIIAAHFQLVDRESGQLILQIGEGVTSENTSLVLKMIKAQSSHPNHPAWDLMFKNVYSMGSTNIDAQSLEVNIIDNFSTPISDRTNNGSTFLNLFGLDNFNQSGASTPDEVIDYNNPNIVNLQAGEIHLPALLPFVSNDDIPGGNLNSDLFTFLQQGKMYTSSNRTEYTGDSRFTLNINYTNPTATINLGFTLVEGSEEIFSDGEKLERGTDYQIDYFSGVIMLTGDINPNSDLEISYDKHDLVTFDRKIMV
;
A
#
# COMPACT_ATOMS: atom_id res chain seq x y z
N ILE A 1 -0.55 4.36 -15.95
CA ILE A 1 0.29 4.31 -14.73
C ILE A 1 1.62 3.73 -15.15
N GLN A 2 2.71 4.39 -14.78
CA GLN A 2 4.05 3.92 -15.13
C GLN A 2 4.56 2.88 -14.11
N ASP A 3 5.53 2.08 -14.51
CA ASP A 3 6.17 1.04 -13.70
C ASP A 3 6.79 1.55 -12.39
N TYR A 4 7.14 2.84 -12.30
CA TYR A 4 7.69 3.49 -11.10
C TYR A 4 6.61 4.17 -10.22
N ASP A 5 5.33 4.16 -10.61
CA ASP A 5 4.25 4.85 -9.89
C ASP A 5 3.61 3.98 -8.79
N PHE A 6 4.39 3.07 -8.19
CA PHE A 6 3.90 2.29 -7.05
C PHE A 6 3.55 3.19 -5.86
N ARG A 7 2.56 2.77 -5.07
CA ARG A 7 2.04 3.52 -3.92
C ARG A 7 3.05 3.49 -2.76
N LYS A 8 3.81 4.56 -2.64
CA LYS A 8 4.79 4.72 -1.55
C LYS A 8 4.10 5.00 -0.22
N ASN A 9 4.70 4.52 0.87
CA ASN A 9 4.34 4.86 2.25
C ASN A 9 2.89 4.49 2.65
N LEU A 10 2.35 3.43 2.08
CA LEU A 10 1.01 2.94 2.37
C LEU A 10 1.02 1.55 3.02
N TYR A 11 1.81 0.62 2.50
CA TYR A 11 1.97 -0.74 3.02
C TYR A 11 3.38 -0.96 3.54
N PHE A 12 3.49 -1.68 4.68
CA PHE A 12 4.78 -1.98 5.29
C PHE A 12 4.76 -3.36 5.93
N PHE A 13 5.81 -4.14 5.73
CA PHE A 13 6.10 -5.27 6.61
C PHE A 13 6.45 -4.73 8.00
N ILE A 14 6.03 -5.45 9.03
CA ILE A 14 6.35 -5.08 10.42
C ILE A 14 7.76 -5.54 10.82
N HIS A 15 8.29 -6.53 10.10
CA HIS A 15 9.63 -7.08 10.29
C HIS A 15 10.14 -7.69 8.97
N GLU A 16 11.44 -7.69 8.75
CA GLU A 16 12.10 -8.26 7.57
C GLU A 16 11.88 -9.77 7.41
N TRP A 17 11.63 -10.49 8.48
CA TRP A 17 11.29 -11.92 8.43
C TRP A 17 10.03 -12.20 7.61
N PHE A 18 9.04 -11.34 7.71
CA PHE A 18 7.81 -11.50 6.92
C PHE A 18 8.00 -11.17 5.44
N ARG A 19 8.97 -10.33 5.12
CA ARG A 19 9.34 -10.03 3.74
C ARG A 19 10.19 -11.13 3.11
N ASN A 20 11.26 -11.53 3.80
CA ASN A 20 12.33 -12.36 3.24
C ASN A 20 12.18 -13.85 3.59
N GLY A 21 11.33 -14.17 4.56
CA GLY A 21 11.30 -15.45 5.24
C GLY A 21 12.32 -15.51 6.37
N SER A 22 12.14 -16.48 7.27
CA SER A 22 13.10 -16.81 8.33
C SER A 22 13.03 -18.29 8.69
N SER A 23 14.19 -18.87 8.97
CA SER A 23 14.35 -20.19 9.57
C SER A 23 15.23 -20.13 10.82
N ASP A 24 15.31 -18.95 11.46
CA ASP A 24 16.15 -18.73 12.63
C ASP A 24 15.61 -19.49 13.84
N THR A 25 16.53 -19.99 14.68
CA THR A 25 16.16 -20.57 15.97
C THR A 25 16.19 -19.47 17.01
N VAL A 26 15.07 -19.31 17.72
CA VAL A 26 14.93 -18.35 18.81
C VAL A 26 15.52 -18.96 20.08
N ASP A 27 16.43 -18.22 20.71
CA ASP A 27 17.43 -18.67 21.64
C ASP A 27 17.03 -19.63 22.77
N GLU A 28 16.20 -19.19 23.69
CA GLU A 28 16.05 -19.86 24.97
C GLU A 28 15.10 -21.07 24.92
N THR A 29 14.20 -21.07 23.94
CA THR A 29 13.20 -22.15 23.80
C THR A 29 13.61 -23.22 22.81
N GLY A 30 14.62 -22.96 21.97
CA GLY A 30 15.00 -23.80 20.82
C GLY A 30 13.93 -23.86 19.74
N PHE A 31 12.94 -22.94 19.73
CA PHE A 31 11.90 -22.85 18.70
C PHE A 31 12.49 -22.35 17.40
N THR A 32 12.26 -23.07 16.33
CA THR A 32 12.69 -22.65 14.99
C THR A 32 11.54 -21.93 14.29
N LEU A 33 11.76 -20.68 13.92
CA LEU A 33 10.86 -19.94 13.05
C LEU A 33 10.77 -20.65 11.70
N SER A 34 9.58 -20.73 11.14
CA SER A 34 9.34 -21.17 9.79
C SER A 34 8.41 -20.16 9.14
N ILE A 35 8.98 -19.01 8.77
CA ILE A 35 8.27 -17.92 8.08
C ILE A 35 8.70 -17.97 6.62
N PRO A 36 7.79 -18.34 5.70
CA PRO A 36 8.10 -18.32 4.28
C PRO A 36 8.35 -16.88 3.79
N SER A 37 9.13 -16.71 2.76
CA SER A 37 9.19 -15.43 2.04
C SER A 37 7.81 -15.05 1.51
N TYR A 38 7.48 -13.77 1.56
CA TYR A 38 6.21 -13.25 1.04
C TYR A 38 6.00 -13.57 -0.44
N TYR A 39 7.07 -13.62 -1.20
CA TYR A 39 7.08 -13.92 -2.63
C TYR A 39 8.01 -15.12 -2.92
N PRO A 40 7.65 -16.03 -3.83
CA PRO A 40 6.49 -16.00 -4.75
C PRO A 40 5.19 -16.51 -4.12
N LEU A 41 4.07 -16.21 -4.77
CA LEU A 41 2.78 -16.81 -4.43
C LEU A 41 2.77 -18.31 -4.78
N VAL A 42 2.12 -19.11 -3.94
CA VAL A 42 1.89 -20.55 -4.21
C VAL A 42 0.40 -20.74 -4.53
N ASN A 43 0.09 -21.10 -5.76
CA ASN A 43 -1.29 -21.22 -6.25
C ASN A 43 -2.12 -19.94 -5.98
N GLY A 44 -1.53 -18.77 -6.19
CA GLY A 44 -2.16 -17.48 -6.00
C GLY A 44 -2.31 -17.04 -4.54
N LEU A 45 -1.74 -17.78 -3.58
CA LEU A 45 -1.81 -17.49 -2.15
C LEU A 45 -0.41 -17.21 -1.58
N HIS A 46 -0.36 -16.33 -0.59
CA HIS A 46 0.86 -16.17 0.22
C HIS A 46 1.01 -17.36 1.16
N PRO A 47 2.19 -17.99 1.21
CA PRO A 47 2.45 -19.06 2.16
C PRO A 47 2.50 -18.51 3.58
N ILE A 48 1.93 -19.27 4.53
CA ILE A 48 1.79 -18.88 5.94
C ILE A 48 2.81 -19.66 6.79
N GLY A 49 3.46 -18.96 7.74
CA GLY A 49 4.44 -19.52 8.65
C GLY A 49 3.84 -20.20 9.89
N ASN A 50 4.72 -20.74 10.74
CA ASN A 50 4.37 -21.38 12.01
C ASN A 50 4.12 -20.40 13.16
N VAL A 51 4.28 -19.11 12.93
CA VAL A 51 3.98 -18.05 13.91
C VAL A 51 2.90 -17.12 13.43
N VAL A 52 2.27 -16.41 14.34
CA VAL A 52 1.28 -15.36 14.09
C VAL A 52 1.56 -14.16 14.98
N VAL A 53 1.29 -12.96 14.47
CA VAL A 53 1.46 -11.71 15.22
C VAL A 53 0.30 -11.53 16.19
N ARG A 54 0.62 -11.14 17.44
CA ARG A 54 -0.35 -10.79 18.47
C ARG A 54 0.08 -9.54 19.22
N ASN A 55 -0.86 -8.93 19.92
CA ASN A 55 -0.65 -7.74 20.73
C ASN A 55 0.12 -6.64 19.99
N PHE A 56 -0.22 -6.46 18.70
CA PHE A 56 0.40 -5.45 17.85
C PHE A 56 -0.16 -4.08 18.17
N GLU A 57 0.73 -3.16 18.51
CA GLU A 57 0.43 -1.75 18.70
C GLU A 57 1.34 -0.89 17.83
N LEU A 58 0.73 0.01 17.06
CA LEU A 58 1.41 0.92 16.15
C LEU A 58 1.41 2.33 16.72
N TYR A 59 2.54 2.99 16.61
CA TYR A 59 2.78 4.33 17.12
C TYR A 59 3.35 5.23 16.05
N LYS A 60 3.01 6.50 16.15
CA LYS A 60 3.57 7.58 15.34
C LYS A 60 4.29 8.57 16.25
N ILE A 61 5.46 9.06 15.81
CA ILE A 61 6.17 10.12 16.54
C ILE A 61 5.30 11.38 16.56
N ASP A 62 5.20 12.01 17.72
CA ASP A 62 4.46 13.26 17.92
C ASP A 62 5.44 14.42 18.15
N ALA A 63 5.29 15.47 17.37
CA ALA A 63 6.04 16.72 17.51
C ALA A 63 5.20 17.85 18.13
N SER A 64 3.93 17.57 18.47
CA SER A 64 2.97 18.60 18.92
C SER A 64 2.90 18.76 20.43
N ASN A 65 3.70 18.01 21.21
CA ASN A 65 3.63 17.92 22.66
C ASN A 65 2.26 17.45 23.17
N ASN A 66 1.66 16.46 22.50
CA ASN A 66 0.41 15.87 22.94
C ASN A 66 0.59 15.20 24.32
N PRO A 67 -0.24 15.54 25.33
CA PRO A 67 -0.13 14.96 26.67
C PRO A 67 -0.47 13.46 26.72
N GLN A 68 -1.02 12.88 25.65
CA GLN A 68 -1.29 11.45 25.51
C GLN A 68 -0.15 10.68 24.83
N ALA A 69 0.91 11.38 24.40
CA ALA A 69 2.06 10.73 23.81
C ALA A 69 3.01 10.23 24.89
N ASP A 70 3.42 8.98 24.77
CA ASP A 70 4.36 8.32 25.67
C ASP A 70 5.81 8.54 25.20
N PRO A 71 6.76 8.74 26.12
CA PRO A 71 8.17 8.80 25.76
C PRO A 71 8.63 7.40 25.28
N GLY A 72 9.57 7.40 24.34
CA GLY A 72 10.07 6.13 23.81
C GLY A 72 11.20 6.27 22.80
N THR A 73 11.72 5.13 22.39
CA THR A 73 12.75 5.03 21.36
C THR A 73 12.36 3.99 20.32
N ALA A 74 12.39 4.39 19.04
CA ALA A 74 12.24 3.49 17.93
C ALA A 74 13.62 3.04 17.42
N TYR A 75 13.87 1.74 17.44
CA TYR A 75 15.10 1.08 16.99
C TYR A 75 14.86 0.35 15.66
N ILE A 76 15.89 0.14 14.88
CA ILE A 76 15.82 -0.75 13.72
C ILE A 76 15.56 -2.19 14.19
N ASP A 77 16.27 -2.64 15.21
CA ASP A 77 16.00 -3.88 15.91
C ASP A 77 15.97 -3.60 17.43
N PRO A 78 14.81 -3.67 18.08
CA PRO A 78 14.73 -3.45 19.52
C PRO A 78 15.34 -4.59 20.35
N ASN A 79 15.60 -5.76 19.75
CA ASN A 79 16.24 -6.89 20.40
C ASN A 79 17.78 -6.88 20.23
N ASP A 80 18.29 -6.04 19.30
CA ASP A 80 19.70 -5.75 19.12
C ASP A 80 19.89 -4.26 18.86
N ILE A 81 19.84 -3.45 19.91
CA ILE A 81 19.88 -1.98 19.85
C ILE A 81 21.22 -1.43 19.34
N ASP A 82 22.26 -2.26 19.36
CA ASP A 82 23.60 -1.89 18.89
C ASP A 82 23.80 -2.12 17.38
N LEU A 83 22.86 -2.82 16.73
CA LEU A 83 22.97 -3.14 15.30
C LEU A 83 23.00 -1.87 14.40
N TYR A 84 22.20 -0.86 14.73
CA TYR A 84 22.16 0.42 14.01
C TYR A 84 21.94 1.58 14.98
N PRO A 85 22.90 1.89 15.86
CA PRO A 85 22.68 2.86 16.94
C PRO A 85 22.44 4.29 16.44
N ASP A 86 22.98 4.64 15.29
CA ASP A 86 22.82 5.96 14.64
C ASP A 86 21.48 6.09 13.86
N LYS A 87 20.67 5.04 13.77
CA LYS A 87 19.38 5.02 13.10
C LYS A 87 18.19 4.98 14.07
N SER A 88 18.45 4.91 15.38
CA SER A 88 17.38 4.99 16.36
C SER A 88 16.78 6.39 16.43
N LYS A 89 15.53 6.48 16.91
CA LYS A 89 14.86 7.76 17.11
C LYS A 89 14.15 7.81 18.45
N GLU A 90 14.66 8.67 19.34
CA GLU A 90 14.01 9.00 20.60
C GLU A 90 12.97 10.11 20.38
N GLY A 91 11.86 10.04 21.11
CA GLY A 91 10.81 11.07 21.08
C GLY A 91 9.57 10.67 21.86
N ALA A 92 8.52 11.47 21.70
CA ALA A 92 7.18 11.17 22.17
C ALA A 92 6.39 10.44 21.06
N PHE A 93 5.67 9.41 21.41
CA PHE A 93 4.92 8.58 20.45
C PHE A 93 3.46 8.54 20.84
N ILE A 94 2.58 8.75 19.86
CA ILE A 94 1.14 8.59 20.01
C ILE A 94 0.71 7.26 19.38
N ARG A 95 -0.12 6.51 20.10
CA ARG A 95 -0.69 5.26 19.61
C ARG A 95 -1.70 5.53 18.49
N LEU A 96 -1.63 4.72 17.45
CA LEU A 96 -2.58 4.72 16.34
C LEU A 96 -3.69 3.69 16.56
N GLU A 97 -4.88 4.00 16.07
CA GLU A 97 -6.07 3.18 16.26
C GLU A 97 -6.23 2.15 15.12
N ARG A 98 -6.25 0.86 15.49
CA ARG A 98 -6.54 -0.21 14.54
C ARG A 98 -7.96 -0.08 13.97
N GLY A 99 -8.09 -0.17 12.65
CA GLY A 99 -9.36 -0.04 11.91
C GLY A 99 -9.64 1.37 11.41
N SER A 100 -9.16 2.42 12.09
CA SER A 100 -9.31 3.81 11.63
C SER A 100 -8.01 4.38 11.01
N ASP A 101 -6.85 4.13 11.62
CA ASP A 101 -5.57 4.63 11.11
C ASP A 101 -4.83 3.61 10.26
N TYR A 102 -4.99 2.33 10.62
CA TYR A 102 -4.33 1.23 9.91
C TYR A 102 -5.11 -0.09 10.03
N THR A 103 -4.79 -1.02 9.15
CA THR A 103 -5.14 -2.44 9.27
C THR A 103 -3.89 -3.29 9.31
N ILE A 104 -3.98 -4.50 9.88
CA ILE A 104 -2.86 -5.46 9.96
C ILE A 104 -3.30 -6.82 9.46
N ASN A 105 -2.44 -7.45 8.68
CA ASN A 105 -2.49 -8.89 8.42
C ASN A 105 -1.54 -9.59 9.39
N GLU A 106 -2.09 -10.22 10.42
CA GLU A 106 -1.33 -10.86 11.50
C GLU A 106 -0.62 -12.14 11.07
N ASP A 107 -1.11 -12.79 10.02
CA ASP A 107 -0.53 -14.02 9.47
C ASP A 107 0.68 -13.75 8.57
N LEU A 108 0.63 -12.65 7.82
CA LEU A 108 1.64 -12.27 6.85
C LEU A 108 2.54 -11.12 7.35
N GLY A 109 2.28 -10.60 8.55
CA GLY A 109 3.10 -9.58 9.20
C GLY A 109 3.28 -8.29 8.40
N PHE A 110 2.18 -7.74 7.86
CA PHE A 110 2.21 -6.43 7.22
C PHE A 110 1.03 -5.56 7.65
N ILE A 111 1.21 -4.25 7.56
CA ILE A 111 0.19 -3.24 7.81
C ILE A 111 -0.14 -2.47 6.53
N ARG A 112 -1.39 -2.01 6.45
CA ARG A 112 -1.83 -1.00 5.50
C ARG A 112 -2.28 0.23 6.27
N MET A 113 -1.69 1.38 5.97
CA MET A 113 -2.14 2.66 6.53
C MET A 113 -3.44 3.10 5.83
N GLN A 114 -4.29 3.83 6.53
CA GLN A 114 -5.50 4.41 5.90
C GLN A 114 -5.14 5.45 4.85
N ASN A 115 -4.12 6.25 5.12
CA ASN A 115 -3.58 7.26 4.20
C ASN A 115 -2.07 7.08 4.04
N SER A 116 -1.55 7.41 2.86
CA SER A 116 -0.10 7.40 2.63
C SER A 116 0.61 8.39 3.57
N LEU A 117 1.64 7.88 4.25
CA LEU A 117 2.45 8.67 5.15
C LEU A 117 3.39 9.60 4.37
N GLN A 118 3.70 10.74 4.96
CA GLN A 118 4.67 11.68 4.40
C GLN A 118 6.00 11.62 5.19
N ASN A 119 6.18 12.50 6.14
CA ASN A 119 7.43 12.61 6.94
C ASN A 119 7.31 11.99 8.33
N GLU A 120 6.23 11.28 8.60
CA GLU A 120 6.01 10.62 9.89
C GLU A 120 6.95 9.43 10.07
N ILE A 121 7.41 9.25 11.29
CA ILE A 121 8.04 8.02 11.74
C ILE A 121 6.94 7.15 12.34
N ILE A 122 6.87 5.89 11.91
CA ILE A 122 6.04 4.89 12.56
C ILE A 122 6.89 3.75 13.09
N ALA A 123 6.49 3.25 14.25
CA ALA A 123 7.14 2.15 14.93
C ALA A 123 6.12 1.33 15.72
N ALA A 124 6.44 0.09 16.03
CA ALA A 124 5.50 -0.81 16.70
C ALA A 124 6.21 -1.67 17.76
N HIS A 125 5.44 -2.20 18.67
CA HIS A 125 5.80 -3.41 19.43
C HIS A 125 4.75 -4.50 19.18
N PHE A 126 5.13 -5.74 19.28
CA PHE A 126 4.27 -6.88 19.05
C PHE A 126 4.86 -8.19 19.58
N GLN A 127 4.06 -9.22 19.56
CA GLN A 127 4.44 -10.58 19.96
C GLN A 127 4.35 -11.52 18.76
N LEU A 128 5.30 -12.44 18.67
CA LEU A 128 5.20 -13.64 17.86
C LEU A 128 4.79 -14.80 18.74
N VAL A 129 3.69 -15.43 18.43
CA VAL A 129 3.21 -16.62 19.11
C VAL A 129 3.19 -17.81 18.16
N ASP A 130 3.46 -18.99 18.67
CA ASP A 130 3.32 -20.24 17.94
C ASP A 130 1.87 -20.43 17.51
N ARG A 131 1.65 -20.73 16.23
CA ARG A 131 0.33 -20.81 15.63
C ARG A 131 -0.53 -21.95 16.19
N GLU A 132 0.11 -23.06 16.56
CA GLU A 132 -0.58 -24.25 17.01
C GLU A 132 -0.87 -24.21 18.52
N SER A 133 0.15 -23.87 19.33
CA SER A 133 0.03 -23.88 20.77
C SER A 133 -0.44 -22.55 21.38
N GLY A 134 -0.31 -21.43 20.64
CA GLY A 134 -0.55 -20.09 21.17
C GLY A 134 0.53 -19.61 22.17
N GLN A 135 1.62 -20.35 22.30
CA GLN A 135 2.71 -19.98 23.20
C GLN A 135 3.46 -18.76 22.67
N LEU A 136 3.81 -17.83 23.56
CA LEU A 136 4.70 -16.72 23.24
C LEU A 136 6.09 -17.25 22.86
N ILE A 137 6.56 -16.91 21.67
CA ILE A 137 7.87 -17.28 21.15
C ILE A 137 8.85 -16.14 21.30
N LEU A 138 8.44 -14.93 20.91
CA LEU A 138 9.31 -13.76 20.94
C LEU A 138 8.51 -12.48 21.15
N GLN A 139 9.05 -11.58 21.97
CA GLN A 139 8.58 -10.22 22.14
C GLN A 139 9.47 -9.29 21.31
N ILE A 140 8.86 -8.45 20.44
CA ILE A 140 9.55 -7.43 19.66
C ILE A 140 9.15 -6.07 20.20
N GLY A 141 10.10 -5.40 20.85
CA GLY A 141 9.84 -4.15 21.55
C GLY A 141 8.94 -4.30 22.77
N GLU A 142 8.69 -3.20 23.46
CA GLU A 142 7.93 -3.17 24.72
C GLU A 142 7.03 -1.93 24.78
N GLY A 143 5.79 -2.13 25.24
CA GLY A 143 4.85 -1.07 25.60
C GLY A 143 5.11 -0.46 26.96
N VAL A 144 4.42 0.63 27.28
CA VAL A 144 4.43 1.22 28.63
C VAL A 144 3.68 0.31 29.59
N THR A 145 4.29 0.04 30.74
CA THR A 145 3.73 -0.74 31.84
C THR A 145 3.95 -0.02 33.17
N SER A 146 3.50 -0.61 34.29
CA SER A 146 3.79 -0.08 35.62
C SER A 146 5.29 -0.10 35.97
N GLU A 147 6.06 -0.96 35.33
CA GLU A 147 7.50 -1.14 35.56
C GLU A 147 8.35 -0.46 34.50
N ASN A 148 7.83 -0.37 33.25
CA ASN A 148 8.48 0.31 32.14
C ASN A 148 7.70 1.56 31.72
N THR A 149 8.28 2.72 31.95
CA THR A 149 7.64 4.03 31.67
C THR A 149 7.99 4.60 30.29
N SER A 150 8.72 3.87 29.47
CA SER A 150 9.18 4.30 28.15
C SER A 150 8.98 3.20 27.12
N LEU A 151 8.48 3.58 25.94
CA LEU A 151 8.29 2.65 24.82
C LEU A 151 9.63 2.22 24.21
N VAL A 152 9.75 0.93 23.93
CA VAL A 152 10.84 0.35 23.12
C VAL A 152 10.20 -0.20 21.84
N LEU A 153 10.46 0.40 20.69
CA LEU A 153 9.71 0.13 19.49
C LEU A 153 10.60 -0.34 18.32
N LYS A 154 10.09 -1.24 17.48
CA LYS A 154 10.63 -1.57 16.16
C LYS A 154 10.25 -0.48 15.19
N MET A 155 11.21 0.20 14.59
CA MET A 155 10.98 1.19 13.54
C MET A 155 10.51 0.50 12.26
N ILE A 156 9.34 0.92 11.76
CA ILE A 156 8.75 0.41 10.52
C ILE A 156 9.02 1.39 9.37
N LYS A 157 8.92 2.69 9.64
CA LYS A 157 9.22 3.74 8.65
C LYS A 157 9.99 4.87 9.31
N ALA A 158 11.10 5.26 8.70
CA ALA A 158 11.87 6.44 9.10
C ALA A 158 11.23 7.75 8.59
N GLN A 159 11.62 8.88 9.17
CA GLN A 159 11.14 10.21 8.79
C GLN A 159 11.37 10.50 7.30
N SER A 160 12.59 10.27 6.84
CA SER A 160 12.93 10.38 5.42
C SER A 160 13.11 8.98 4.87
N SER A 161 12.11 8.47 4.16
CA SER A 161 12.23 7.18 3.49
C SER A 161 13.30 7.29 2.40
N HIS A 162 14.45 6.64 2.63
CA HIS A 162 15.59 6.68 1.74
C HIS A 162 16.14 5.26 1.55
N PRO A 163 16.53 4.88 0.33
CA PRO A 163 17.03 3.53 0.02
C PRO A 163 18.19 3.02 0.89
N ASN A 164 19.01 3.93 1.43
CA ASN A 164 20.11 3.57 2.32
C ASN A 164 19.68 3.37 3.79
N HIS A 165 18.41 3.55 4.11
CA HIS A 165 17.90 3.33 5.46
C HIS A 165 17.33 1.91 5.58
N PRO A 166 17.68 1.10 6.61
CA PRO A 166 17.22 -0.29 6.73
C PRO A 166 15.70 -0.46 6.67
N ALA A 167 14.92 0.49 7.22
CA ALA A 167 13.46 0.45 7.15
C ALA A 167 12.87 0.70 5.75
N TRP A 168 13.69 1.10 4.74
CA TRP A 168 13.21 1.30 3.37
C TRP A 168 12.66 0.02 2.73
N ASP A 169 13.27 -1.12 3.06
CA ASP A 169 12.87 -2.40 2.47
C ASP A 169 11.62 -2.99 3.11
N LEU A 170 11.18 -2.45 4.23
CA LEU A 170 9.90 -2.82 4.82
C LEU A 170 8.71 -2.25 4.03
N MET A 171 8.89 -1.19 3.25
CA MET A 171 7.84 -0.59 2.43
C MET A 171 7.55 -1.45 1.20
N PHE A 172 6.27 -1.69 0.92
CA PHE A 172 5.82 -2.33 -0.32
C PHE A 172 6.10 -1.43 -1.52
N LYS A 173 6.60 -2.03 -2.60
CA LYS A 173 6.97 -1.35 -3.84
C LYS A 173 6.30 -1.99 -5.07
N ASN A 174 5.25 -2.79 -4.83
CA ASN A 174 4.53 -3.59 -5.81
C ASN A 174 3.02 -3.32 -5.85
N VAL A 175 2.56 -2.27 -5.18
CA VAL A 175 1.13 -1.89 -5.12
C VAL A 175 0.91 -0.66 -5.99
N TYR A 176 -0.07 -0.74 -6.90
CA TYR A 176 -0.43 0.33 -7.85
C TYR A 176 -1.88 0.75 -7.64
N SER A 177 -2.15 2.06 -7.73
CA SER A 177 -3.51 2.57 -7.64
C SER A 177 -4.21 2.44 -8.98
N MET A 178 -5.45 1.97 -9.00
CA MET A 178 -6.29 1.99 -10.20
C MET A 178 -6.94 3.36 -10.47
N GLY A 179 -6.76 4.33 -9.57
CA GLY A 179 -7.29 5.68 -9.72
C GLY A 179 -8.65 5.91 -9.08
N SER A 180 -9.40 4.85 -8.77
CA SER A 180 -10.71 4.91 -8.07
C SER A 180 -10.85 3.76 -7.09
N THR A 181 -11.93 3.75 -6.32
CA THR A 181 -12.31 2.71 -5.35
C THR A 181 -13.65 2.08 -5.73
N ASN A 182 -13.97 0.92 -5.17
CA ASN A 182 -15.23 0.19 -5.44
C ASN A 182 -15.46 -0.08 -6.94
N ILE A 183 -14.43 -0.55 -7.62
CA ILE A 183 -14.43 -0.81 -9.05
C ILE A 183 -15.30 -2.04 -9.36
N ASP A 184 -16.08 -1.95 -10.45
CA ASP A 184 -16.81 -3.10 -10.96
C ASP A 184 -15.85 -4.10 -11.61
N ALA A 185 -15.81 -5.30 -11.04
CA ALA A 185 -14.94 -6.38 -11.47
C ALA A 185 -15.11 -6.76 -12.95
N GLN A 186 -16.36 -6.75 -13.44
CA GLN A 186 -16.67 -7.18 -14.80
C GLN A 186 -16.27 -6.16 -15.87
N SER A 187 -16.08 -4.91 -15.47
CA SER A 187 -15.64 -3.84 -16.35
C SER A 187 -14.13 -3.64 -16.35
N LEU A 188 -13.41 -4.27 -15.42
CA LEU A 188 -11.98 -4.05 -15.24
C LEU A 188 -11.18 -4.72 -16.36
N GLU A 189 -10.50 -3.91 -17.15
CA GLU A 189 -9.52 -4.33 -18.14
C GLU A 189 -8.13 -3.82 -17.75
N VAL A 190 -7.15 -4.71 -17.68
CA VAL A 190 -5.77 -4.36 -17.34
C VAL A 190 -4.82 -4.97 -18.37
N ASN A 191 -3.94 -4.15 -18.91
CA ASN A 191 -2.86 -4.59 -19.79
C ASN A 191 -1.54 -4.00 -19.31
N ILE A 192 -0.45 -4.75 -19.43
CA ILE A 192 0.91 -4.24 -19.22
C ILE A 192 1.56 -4.09 -20.59
N ILE A 193 1.95 -2.88 -20.93
CA ILE A 193 2.45 -2.50 -22.24
C ILE A 193 3.95 -2.25 -22.15
N ASP A 194 4.74 -2.89 -23.02
CA ASP A 194 6.17 -2.60 -23.22
C ASP A 194 6.33 -1.44 -24.21
N ASN A 195 6.70 -0.28 -23.70
CA ASN A 195 6.90 0.93 -24.50
C ASN A 195 8.17 0.91 -25.37
N PHE A 196 9.08 -0.05 -25.13
CA PHE A 196 10.34 -0.19 -25.89
C PHE A 196 10.23 -1.21 -27.04
N SER A 197 9.15 -1.97 -27.10
CA SER A 197 8.87 -2.85 -28.25
C SER A 197 8.53 -2.06 -29.51
N THR A 198 8.84 -2.65 -30.66
CA THR A 198 8.51 -2.03 -31.95
C THR A 198 7.83 -3.07 -32.85
N PRO A 199 6.51 -2.96 -33.11
CA PRO A 199 5.58 -1.97 -32.55
C PRO A 199 5.37 -2.14 -31.02
N ILE A 200 4.89 -1.08 -30.36
CA ILE A 200 4.48 -1.14 -28.94
C ILE A 200 3.49 -2.30 -28.75
N SER A 201 3.69 -3.11 -27.71
CA SER A 201 2.97 -4.37 -27.53
C SER A 201 2.72 -4.67 -26.05
N ASP A 202 1.63 -5.38 -25.78
CA ASP A 202 1.27 -5.96 -24.49
C ASP A 202 1.78 -7.39 -24.31
N ARG A 203 2.52 -7.92 -25.31
CA ARG A 203 3.03 -9.30 -25.33
C ARG A 203 4.40 -9.42 -25.95
N THR A 204 5.06 -10.52 -25.61
CA THR A 204 6.34 -10.89 -26.16
C THR A 204 6.22 -11.41 -27.60
N ASN A 205 7.34 -11.56 -28.29
CA ASN A 205 7.40 -12.18 -29.62
C ASN A 205 6.86 -13.63 -29.65
N ASN A 206 6.85 -14.31 -28.51
CA ASN A 206 6.31 -15.67 -28.38
C ASN A 206 4.80 -15.70 -28.14
N GLY A 207 4.15 -14.54 -28.05
CA GLY A 207 2.71 -14.39 -27.86
C GLY A 207 2.26 -14.36 -26.40
N SER A 208 3.13 -14.57 -25.42
CA SER A 208 2.79 -14.47 -24.00
C SER A 208 2.51 -13.01 -23.62
N THR A 209 1.42 -12.74 -22.94
CA THR A 209 1.09 -11.39 -22.45
C THR A 209 2.00 -11.00 -21.29
N PHE A 210 2.34 -9.73 -21.17
CA PHE A 210 3.07 -9.25 -19.99
C PHE A 210 2.20 -9.37 -18.73
N LEU A 211 0.88 -9.28 -18.85
CA LEU A 211 -0.05 -9.53 -17.75
C LEU A 211 0.20 -10.90 -17.10
N ASN A 212 0.26 -11.97 -17.91
CA ASN A 212 0.58 -13.31 -17.44
C ASN A 212 2.02 -13.41 -16.90
N LEU A 213 3.01 -12.90 -17.64
CA LEU A 213 4.42 -13.01 -17.24
C LEU A 213 4.71 -12.30 -15.91
N PHE A 214 4.01 -11.21 -15.59
CA PHE A 214 4.09 -10.55 -14.28
C PHE A 214 3.25 -11.24 -13.20
N GLY A 215 2.53 -12.33 -13.55
CA GLY A 215 1.78 -13.14 -12.60
C GLY A 215 0.42 -12.58 -12.19
N LEU A 216 -0.17 -11.71 -13.02
CA LEU A 216 -1.47 -11.12 -12.79
C LEU A 216 -2.63 -11.88 -13.49
N ASP A 217 -2.30 -12.84 -14.36
CA ASP A 217 -3.22 -13.69 -15.10
C ASP A 217 -2.70 -15.13 -15.05
N ASN A 218 -3.03 -15.87 -14.00
CA ASN A 218 -2.63 -17.25 -13.77
C ASN A 218 -3.83 -18.21 -13.83
N PHE A 219 -5.03 -17.68 -13.62
CA PHE A 219 -6.27 -18.43 -13.52
C PHE A 219 -7.29 -17.85 -14.47
N ASN A 220 -8.12 -18.72 -15.06
CA ASN A 220 -9.28 -18.23 -15.78
C ASN A 220 -10.43 -17.87 -14.82
N GLN A 221 -11.47 -17.25 -15.34
CA GLN A 221 -12.62 -16.83 -14.55
C GLN A 221 -13.37 -17.96 -13.83
N SER A 222 -13.18 -19.22 -14.24
CA SER A 222 -13.70 -20.40 -13.55
C SER A 222 -12.78 -20.91 -12.43
N GLY A 223 -11.61 -20.28 -12.22
CA GLY A 223 -10.61 -20.64 -11.20
C GLY A 223 -9.68 -21.79 -11.62
N ALA A 224 -9.69 -22.22 -12.89
CA ALA A 224 -8.71 -23.18 -13.39
C ALA A 224 -7.37 -22.47 -13.66
N SER A 225 -6.26 -23.16 -13.40
CA SER A 225 -4.90 -22.65 -13.58
C SER A 225 -4.51 -22.57 -15.06
N THR A 226 -5.22 -21.76 -15.81
CA THR A 226 -5.05 -21.48 -17.24
C THR A 226 -5.26 -19.99 -17.48
N PRO A 227 -4.25 -19.25 -17.92
CA PRO A 227 -4.38 -17.84 -18.28
C PRO A 227 -5.47 -17.63 -19.35
N ASP A 228 -6.22 -16.54 -19.24
CA ASP A 228 -7.28 -16.16 -20.18
C ASP A 228 -7.20 -14.73 -20.70
N GLU A 229 -6.03 -14.09 -20.50
CA GLU A 229 -5.72 -12.70 -20.86
C GLU A 229 -6.55 -11.66 -20.05
N VAL A 230 -7.16 -12.09 -18.95
CA VAL A 230 -7.89 -11.24 -18.00
C VAL A 230 -7.17 -11.27 -16.66
N ILE A 231 -7.05 -10.10 -16.03
CA ILE A 231 -6.45 -10.03 -14.69
C ILE A 231 -7.23 -10.87 -13.69
N ASP A 232 -6.52 -11.55 -12.79
CA ASP A 232 -7.11 -12.38 -11.72
C ASP A 232 -7.86 -11.54 -10.67
N TYR A 233 -8.89 -10.79 -11.08
CA TYR A 233 -9.61 -9.84 -10.21
C TYR A 233 -10.36 -10.53 -9.06
N ASN A 234 -10.60 -11.82 -9.13
CA ASN A 234 -11.19 -12.63 -8.06
C ASN A 234 -10.16 -13.00 -6.97
N ASN A 235 -8.86 -12.76 -7.20
CA ASN A 235 -7.82 -13.03 -6.24
C ASN A 235 -7.50 -11.74 -5.43
N PRO A 236 -7.84 -11.67 -4.13
CA PRO A 236 -7.58 -10.48 -3.32
C PRO A 236 -6.09 -10.20 -3.07
N ASN A 237 -5.19 -11.16 -3.36
CA ASN A 237 -3.74 -10.95 -3.32
C ASN A 237 -3.21 -10.26 -4.60
N ILE A 238 -4.03 -10.18 -5.64
CA ILE A 238 -3.72 -9.53 -6.92
C ILE A 238 -4.50 -8.22 -7.07
N VAL A 239 -5.81 -8.25 -6.83
CA VAL A 239 -6.68 -7.09 -7.02
C VAL A 239 -7.52 -6.83 -5.79
N ASN A 240 -7.43 -5.62 -5.27
CA ASN A 240 -8.34 -5.10 -4.25
C ASN A 240 -9.28 -4.06 -4.89
N LEU A 241 -10.43 -4.53 -5.39
CA LEU A 241 -11.42 -3.68 -6.06
C LEU A 241 -11.99 -2.61 -5.15
N GLN A 242 -12.14 -2.91 -3.86
CA GLN A 242 -12.69 -1.95 -2.89
C GLN A 242 -11.73 -0.79 -2.63
N ALA A 243 -10.43 -1.07 -2.52
CA ALA A 243 -9.41 -0.06 -2.33
C ALA A 243 -8.89 0.54 -3.65
N GLY A 244 -9.24 -0.05 -4.79
CA GLY A 244 -8.74 0.36 -6.10
C GLY A 244 -7.24 0.11 -6.27
N GLU A 245 -6.77 -1.07 -5.92
CA GLU A 245 -5.34 -1.39 -5.88
C GLU A 245 -5.04 -2.71 -6.62
N ILE A 246 -3.94 -2.70 -7.39
CA ILE A 246 -3.35 -3.89 -8.00
C ILE A 246 -2.04 -4.19 -7.28
N HIS A 247 -1.86 -5.44 -6.88
CA HIS A 247 -0.68 -5.95 -6.21
C HIS A 247 0.06 -6.88 -7.18
N LEU A 248 1.23 -6.47 -7.67
CA LEU A 248 2.06 -7.38 -8.43
C LEU A 248 2.69 -8.41 -7.49
N PRO A 249 2.72 -9.71 -7.85
CA PRO A 249 3.23 -10.76 -6.96
C PRO A 249 4.67 -10.54 -6.50
N ALA A 250 5.59 -10.18 -7.40
CA ALA A 250 6.96 -9.87 -7.02
C ALA A 250 7.05 -8.58 -6.20
N LEU A 251 7.88 -8.53 -5.16
CA LEU A 251 8.05 -7.36 -4.30
C LEU A 251 8.69 -6.17 -5.03
N LEU A 252 9.57 -6.45 -6.00
CA LEU A 252 10.21 -5.50 -6.90
C LEU A 252 9.96 -5.98 -8.34
N PRO A 253 8.76 -5.75 -8.91
CA PRO A 253 8.29 -6.45 -10.11
C PRO A 253 9.16 -6.23 -11.35
N PHE A 254 9.71 -5.03 -11.51
CA PHE A 254 10.39 -4.60 -12.73
C PHE A 254 11.92 -4.73 -12.67
N VAL A 255 12.42 -5.55 -11.75
CA VAL A 255 13.85 -5.92 -11.65
C VAL A 255 13.96 -7.43 -11.49
N SER A 256 15.06 -8.02 -11.99
CA SER A 256 15.38 -9.43 -11.79
C SER A 256 15.79 -9.71 -10.34
N ASN A 257 15.40 -10.87 -9.81
CA ASN A 257 15.86 -11.30 -8.48
C ASN A 257 17.38 -11.59 -8.44
N ASP A 258 17.99 -11.83 -9.59
CA ASP A 258 19.45 -11.99 -9.68
C ASP A 258 20.18 -10.66 -9.43
N ASP A 259 19.53 -9.54 -9.73
CA ASP A 259 20.09 -8.20 -9.53
C ASP A 259 19.79 -7.65 -8.13
N ILE A 260 18.53 -7.81 -7.65
CA ILE A 260 18.09 -7.28 -6.35
C ILE A 260 17.16 -8.28 -5.66
N PRO A 261 17.42 -8.67 -4.39
CA PRO A 261 16.57 -9.58 -3.64
C PRO A 261 15.11 -9.09 -3.54
N GLY A 262 14.17 -9.96 -3.84
CA GLY A 262 12.73 -9.65 -3.93
C GLY A 262 12.27 -9.22 -5.32
N GLY A 263 13.17 -9.19 -6.31
CA GLY A 263 12.85 -8.98 -7.71
C GLY A 263 12.10 -10.14 -8.34
N ASN A 264 11.76 -10.00 -9.61
CA ASN A 264 10.99 -10.98 -10.36
C ASN A 264 11.79 -12.25 -10.60
N LEU A 265 11.15 -13.40 -10.39
CA LEU A 265 11.75 -14.74 -10.60
C LEU A 265 11.44 -15.33 -11.98
N ASN A 266 10.57 -14.72 -12.76
CA ASN A 266 10.20 -15.22 -14.08
C ASN A 266 11.31 -14.90 -15.10
N SER A 267 12.07 -15.91 -15.48
CA SER A 267 13.19 -15.78 -16.44
C SER A 267 12.78 -15.28 -17.83
N ASP A 268 11.53 -15.47 -18.22
CA ASP A 268 11.01 -14.98 -19.51
C ASP A 268 10.89 -13.45 -19.55
N LEU A 269 10.89 -12.83 -18.38
CA LEU A 269 10.90 -11.36 -18.23
C LEU A 269 12.31 -10.77 -18.19
N PHE A 270 13.36 -11.52 -17.87
CA PHE A 270 14.67 -10.95 -17.55
C PHE A 270 15.26 -10.05 -18.65
N THR A 271 14.99 -10.36 -19.92
CA THR A 271 15.43 -9.52 -21.05
C THR A 271 14.67 -8.20 -21.17
N PHE A 272 13.53 -8.08 -20.47
CA PHE A 272 12.66 -6.91 -20.46
C PHE A 272 12.85 -6.06 -19.21
N LEU A 273 13.39 -6.65 -18.11
CA LEU A 273 13.53 -5.97 -16.83
C LEU A 273 14.65 -4.93 -16.85
N GLN A 274 14.56 -3.99 -15.91
CA GLN A 274 15.43 -2.83 -15.82
C GLN A 274 16.43 -2.96 -14.68
N GLN A 275 17.32 -1.96 -14.53
CA GLN A 275 18.33 -1.93 -13.46
C GLN A 275 17.78 -1.61 -12.06
N GLY A 276 16.47 -1.45 -11.92
CA GLY A 276 15.80 -1.26 -10.62
C GLY A 276 16.09 0.07 -9.91
N LYS A 277 16.55 1.11 -10.62
CA LYS A 277 16.81 2.43 -10.03
C LYS A 277 15.61 3.02 -9.31
N MET A 278 14.38 2.72 -9.78
CA MET A 278 13.15 3.13 -9.13
C MET A 278 13.01 2.61 -7.69
N TYR A 279 13.71 1.52 -7.35
CA TYR A 279 13.70 0.90 -6.02
C TYR A 279 14.89 1.32 -5.16
N THR A 280 15.97 1.80 -5.77
CA THR A 280 17.24 2.12 -5.12
C THR A 280 17.57 3.61 -5.11
N SER A 281 16.73 4.46 -5.71
CA SER A 281 16.86 5.92 -5.67
C SER A 281 15.57 6.58 -5.19
N SER A 282 15.71 7.64 -4.40
CA SER A 282 14.62 8.56 -4.05
C SER A 282 14.45 9.70 -5.08
N ASN A 283 15.41 9.87 -5.98
CA ASN A 283 15.40 10.92 -6.98
C ASN A 283 14.65 10.47 -8.24
N ARG A 284 13.44 11.00 -8.46
CA ARG A 284 12.57 10.64 -9.58
C ARG A 284 13.26 10.83 -10.94
N THR A 285 14.10 11.83 -11.12
CA THR A 285 14.77 12.11 -12.40
C THR A 285 15.79 11.03 -12.82
N GLU A 286 16.26 10.22 -11.87
CA GLU A 286 17.22 9.15 -12.15
C GLU A 286 16.59 7.92 -12.78
N TYR A 287 15.27 7.72 -12.65
CA TYR A 287 14.60 6.52 -13.13
C TYR A 287 13.43 6.76 -14.09
N THR A 288 12.88 7.97 -14.19
CA THR A 288 11.75 8.22 -15.12
C THR A 288 12.10 8.04 -16.58
N GLY A 289 13.37 8.30 -16.95
CA GLY A 289 13.87 8.08 -18.32
C GLY A 289 14.04 6.60 -18.69
N ASP A 290 14.11 5.73 -17.69
CA ASP A 290 14.30 4.29 -17.86
C ASP A 290 12.98 3.50 -17.78
N SER A 291 11.83 4.19 -17.58
CA SER A 291 10.50 3.56 -17.53
C SER A 291 10.21 2.81 -18.82
N ARG A 292 9.92 1.54 -18.67
CA ARG A 292 9.66 0.65 -19.81
C ARG A 292 8.20 0.25 -19.90
N PHE A 293 7.58 -0.04 -18.77
CA PHE A 293 6.23 -0.59 -18.74
C PHE A 293 5.19 0.45 -18.34
N THR A 294 4.04 0.35 -19.00
CA THR A 294 2.82 1.08 -18.62
C THR A 294 1.75 0.08 -18.25
N LEU A 295 1.17 0.22 -17.06
CA LEU A 295 -0.07 -0.46 -16.67
C LEU A 295 -1.23 0.37 -17.24
N ASN A 296 -1.85 -0.14 -18.28
CA ASN A 296 -3.06 0.44 -18.87
C ASN A 296 -4.27 -0.17 -18.17
N ILE A 297 -5.05 0.65 -17.46
CA ILE A 297 -6.15 0.21 -16.61
C ILE A 297 -7.40 0.96 -17.06
N ASN A 298 -8.39 0.20 -17.52
CA ASN A 298 -9.70 0.72 -17.93
C ASN A 298 -10.77 0.03 -17.08
N TYR A 299 -11.76 0.78 -16.64
CA TYR A 299 -12.93 0.27 -15.96
C TYR A 299 -14.08 1.28 -16.06
N THR A 300 -15.30 0.79 -15.96
CA THR A 300 -16.45 1.63 -15.71
C THR A 300 -16.69 1.70 -14.21
N ASN A 301 -16.81 2.91 -13.71
CA ASN A 301 -17.19 3.10 -12.31
C ASN A 301 -18.66 3.48 -12.27
N PRO A 302 -19.58 2.58 -11.89
CA PRO A 302 -21.01 2.88 -11.89
C PRO A 302 -21.38 4.04 -10.95
N THR A 303 -20.48 4.41 -10.04
CA THR A 303 -20.66 5.53 -9.10
C THR A 303 -19.32 6.06 -8.60
N ALA A 304 -18.61 6.82 -9.44
CA ALA A 304 -17.54 7.66 -8.89
C ALA A 304 -18.19 8.71 -8.00
N THR A 305 -18.03 8.59 -6.69
CA THR A 305 -18.51 9.58 -5.74
C THR A 305 -17.37 10.50 -5.32
N ILE A 306 -17.56 11.80 -5.50
CA ILE A 306 -16.63 12.84 -5.07
C ILE A 306 -17.25 13.55 -3.89
N ASN A 307 -16.54 13.59 -2.77
CA ASN A 307 -17.01 14.27 -1.58
C ASN A 307 -16.37 15.66 -1.46
N LEU A 308 -17.16 16.70 -1.66
CA LEU A 308 -16.75 18.10 -1.56
C LEU A 308 -16.94 18.67 -0.13
N GLY A 309 -17.55 17.88 0.78
CA GLY A 309 -17.90 18.29 2.13
C GLY A 309 -19.26 19.01 2.20
N PHE A 310 -19.73 19.24 3.42
CA PHE A 310 -21.09 19.73 3.69
C PHE A 310 -21.35 21.18 3.22
N THR A 311 -22.63 21.51 3.03
CA THR A 311 -23.15 22.87 2.82
C THR A 311 -22.72 23.55 1.53
N LEU A 312 -22.83 22.84 0.43
CA LEU A 312 -22.64 23.45 -0.90
C LEU A 312 -23.81 24.38 -1.26
N VAL A 313 -23.50 25.45 -1.98
CA VAL A 313 -24.52 26.31 -2.59
C VAL A 313 -25.12 25.60 -3.79
N GLU A 314 -26.44 25.44 -3.80
CA GLU A 314 -27.11 24.75 -4.91
C GLU A 314 -26.91 25.46 -6.25
N GLY A 315 -26.42 24.71 -7.25
CA GLY A 315 -26.19 25.19 -8.62
C GLY A 315 -24.93 26.04 -8.78
N SER A 316 -24.05 26.07 -7.78
CA SER A 316 -22.76 26.78 -7.87
C SER A 316 -21.65 25.92 -8.47
N GLU A 317 -21.89 24.61 -8.58
CA GLU A 317 -20.87 23.70 -9.08
C GLU A 317 -20.69 23.82 -10.60
N GLU A 318 -19.44 23.78 -11.03
CA GLU A 318 -19.04 23.54 -12.41
C GLU A 318 -18.03 22.41 -12.42
N ILE A 319 -18.29 21.39 -13.23
CA ILE A 319 -17.45 20.20 -13.33
C ILE A 319 -17.01 20.04 -14.77
N PHE A 320 -15.70 19.87 -14.96
CA PHE A 320 -15.12 19.60 -16.26
C PHE A 320 -14.37 18.27 -16.20
N SER A 321 -14.40 17.50 -17.27
CA SER A 321 -13.62 16.29 -17.48
C SER A 321 -12.80 16.47 -18.75
N ASP A 322 -11.47 16.43 -18.66
CA ASP A 322 -10.54 16.67 -19.77
C ASP A 322 -10.85 17.98 -20.55
N GLY A 323 -11.35 19.02 -19.85
CA GLY A 323 -11.73 20.31 -20.39
C GLY A 323 -13.13 20.37 -20.99
N GLU A 324 -13.91 19.29 -21.03
CA GLU A 324 -15.32 19.27 -21.41
C GLU A 324 -16.22 19.44 -20.19
N LYS A 325 -17.20 20.35 -20.27
CA LYS A 325 -18.13 20.61 -19.17
C LYS A 325 -19.15 19.49 -19.06
N LEU A 326 -19.28 18.93 -17.84
CA LEU A 326 -20.27 17.91 -17.54
C LEU A 326 -21.64 18.51 -17.26
N GLU A 327 -22.71 17.80 -17.67
CA GLU A 327 -24.10 18.20 -17.48
C GLU A 327 -24.74 17.49 -16.29
N ARG A 328 -25.30 18.26 -15.34
CA ARG A 328 -26.04 17.76 -14.21
C ARG A 328 -27.28 16.96 -14.65
N GLY A 329 -27.47 15.78 -14.04
CA GLY A 329 -28.58 14.87 -14.36
C GLY A 329 -28.30 13.92 -15.54
N THR A 330 -27.33 14.22 -16.37
CA THR A 330 -26.84 13.36 -17.46
C THR A 330 -25.52 12.71 -17.06
N ASP A 331 -24.52 13.53 -16.73
CA ASP A 331 -23.16 13.09 -16.48
C ASP A 331 -22.87 12.96 -14.98
N TYR A 332 -23.60 13.71 -14.13
CA TYR A 332 -23.47 13.59 -12.68
C TYR A 332 -24.78 13.93 -11.94
N GLN A 333 -24.87 13.44 -10.71
CA GLN A 333 -25.83 13.84 -9.70
C GLN A 333 -25.09 14.43 -8.51
N ILE A 334 -25.71 15.39 -7.80
CA ILE A 334 -25.13 16.02 -6.63
C ILE A 334 -26.15 16.09 -5.48
N ASP A 335 -25.70 15.69 -4.30
CA ASP A 335 -26.38 15.96 -3.04
C ASP A 335 -25.72 17.15 -2.36
N TYR A 336 -26.34 18.31 -2.41
CA TYR A 336 -25.79 19.55 -1.86
C TYR A 336 -25.70 19.55 -0.33
N PHE A 337 -26.51 18.74 0.32
CA PHE A 337 -26.48 18.64 1.79
C PHE A 337 -25.26 17.85 2.27
N SER A 338 -25.01 16.70 1.71
CA SER A 338 -23.84 15.88 2.02
C SER A 338 -22.59 16.31 1.25
N GLY A 339 -22.75 17.12 0.20
CA GLY A 339 -21.66 17.54 -0.69
C GLY A 339 -21.10 16.39 -1.53
N VAL A 340 -21.92 15.37 -1.80
CA VAL A 340 -21.52 14.20 -2.57
C VAL A 340 -21.95 14.38 -4.02
N ILE A 341 -20.99 14.34 -4.93
CA ILE A 341 -21.24 14.21 -6.38
C ILE A 341 -21.14 12.74 -6.75
N MET A 342 -22.11 12.24 -7.47
CA MET A 342 -22.11 10.93 -8.11
C MET A 342 -21.97 11.13 -9.62
N LEU A 343 -20.86 10.74 -10.21
CA LEU A 343 -20.67 10.72 -11.65
C LEU A 343 -21.49 9.56 -12.22
N THR A 344 -22.34 9.86 -13.21
CA THR A 344 -23.18 8.88 -13.90
C THR A 344 -22.75 8.85 -15.35
N GLY A 345 -22.40 7.68 -15.90
CA GLY A 345 -22.04 7.54 -17.32
C GLY A 345 -20.57 7.15 -17.53
N ASP A 346 -20.18 7.12 -18.78
CA ASP A 346 -18.87 6.66 -19.28
C ASP A 346 -17.74 7.67 -19.04
N ILE A 347 -17.74 8.34 -17.89
CA ILE A 347 -16.66 9.27 -17.54
C ILE A 347 -15.44 8.47 -17.15
N ASN A 348 -14.37 8.61 -17.91
CA ASN A 348 -13.11 7.95 -17.61
C ASN A 348 -12.59 8.41 -16.23
N PRO A 349 -12.42 7.52 -15.24
CA PRO A 349 -11.97 7.89 -13.91
C PRO A 349 -10.53 8.42 -13.86
N ASN A 350 -9.77 8.26 -14.95
CA ASN A 350 -8.43 8.84 -15.11
C ASN A 350 -8.47 10.21 -15.86
N SER A 351 -9.67 10.72 -16.20
CA SER A 351 -9.79 12.06 -16.77
C SER A 351 -9.40 13.12 -15.74
N ASP A 352 -8.84 14.21 -16.22
CA ASP A 352 -8.54 15.37 -15.37
C ASP A 352 -9.86 16.07 -15.02
N LEU A 353 -10.30 15.89 -13.75
CA LEU A 353 -11.53 16.47 -13.25
C LEU A 353 -11.24 17.79 -12.55
N GLU A 354 -11.73 18.88 -13.14
CA GLU A 354 -11.74 20.21 -12.53
C GLU A 354 -13.11 20.48 -11.93
N ILE A 355 -13.18 20.78 -10.63
CA ILE A 355 -14.44 21.07 -9.93
C ILE A 355 -14.31 22.40 -9.21
N SER A 356 -15.19 23.34 -9.54
CA SER A 356 -15.37 24.60 -8.83
C SER A 356 -16.77 24.66 -8.21
N TYR A 357 -16.87 25.20 -7.00
CA TYR A 357 -18.13 25.29 -6.25
C TYR A 357 -18.04 26.33 -5.12
N ASP A 358 -19.20 26.80 -4.66
CA ASP A 358 -19.32 27.68 -3.51
C ASP A 358 -19.85 26.92 -2.28
N LYS A 359 -19.42 27.34 -1.08
CA LYS A 359 -19.93 26.86 0.21
C LYS A 359 -20.67 27.94 0.95
N HIS A 360 -21.76 27.56 1.62
CA HIS A 360 -22.37 28.44 2.60
C HIS A 360 -21.44 28.61 3.80
N ASP A 361 -21.06 29.83 4.11
CA ASP A 361 -20.41 30.15 5.39
C ASP A 361 -21.40 29.80 6.51
N LEU A 362 -21.02 28.89 7.40
CA LEU A 362 -21.74 28.65 8.63
C LEU A 362 -21.62 29.92 9.49
N VAL A 363 -22.67 30.75 9.48
CA VAL A 363 -22.77 31.90 10.37
C VAL A 363 -22.77 31.38 11.80
N THR A 364 -21.72 31.68 12.53
CA THR A 364 -21.63 31.48 13.98
C THR A 364 -22.72 32.33 14.62
N PHE A 365 -23.79 31.72 15.10
CA PHE A 365 -24.78 32.39 15.97
C PHE A 365 -24.12 32.68 17.31
N ASP A 366 -23.67 33.92 17.52
CA ASP A 366 -23.37 34.44 18.85
C ASP A 366 -24.63 34.40 19.68
N ARG A 367 -24.74 33.45 20.59
CA ARG A 367 -25.81 33.41 21.63
C ARG A 367 -25.52 34.53 22.62
N LYS A 368 -26.09 35.70 22.40
CA LYS A 368 -26.25 36.68 23.46
C LYS A 368 -27.32 36.19 24.44
N ILE A 369 -26.91 35.67 25.59
CA ILE A 369 -27.79 35.50 26.76
C ILE A 369 -27.91 36.89 27.39
N MET A 370 -29.06 37.51 27.25
CA MET A 370 -29.43 38.63 28.14
C MET A 370 -30.00 38.04 29.43
N VAL A 371 -29.35 38.36 30.55
CA VAL A 371 -29.82 38.11 31.91
C VAL A 371 -30.73 39.28 32.33
#